data_624ffcc86107177a89b53e57831c4148
#
_entry.id   624ffcc86107177a89b53e57831c4148
#
_cell.length_a   1.000
_cell.length_b   1.000
_cell.length_c   1.000
_cell.angle_alpha   90.00
_cell.angle_beta   90.00
_cell.angle_gamma   90.00
#
_symmetry.space_group_name_H-M   'P 1'
#
loop_
_entity.id
_entity.type
_entity.pdbx_description
1 polymer ?
#
loop_
_entity_poly.entity_id
_entity_poly.type
_entity_poly.pdbx_seq_one_letter_code
_entity_poly.pdbx_strand_id
1 'polypeptide(L)'
;MTTYLTRDGVEITPVIFGTSCLGNLYRVLPYETKLEIVRAWFRAAAKPTIDSAGKYGAGLALESIGRTLRDLAVPSDGITVSVKLGWRRKPLTTPEPTFEPGVWAGLEYDAEQDISYHGIMRCYEEAVELLGGARGIDLVSVHDPDEFLAGGGTVDDILGAYRALFELKKAGRVRGVGIGAKDWHVIRGLYNDIKFDWVMFACAPTILRHPRELREFMHKLEANRVGIIDSALFNGGFLTGGSMLDYRKADPVRDAKLFQKRADYLAVCKDFSVDPAAAAVEFGFRQPGVVAVSLNTSDPARIPMNASYAQHHAPAEFWAELIRRKVIDDEN
;
A
#
# COMPACT_ATOMS: atom_id res chain seq x y z
N MET A 1 17.21 3.35 -8.62
CA MET A 1 17.70 3.41 -7.23
C MET A 1 17.14 2.20 -6.50
N THR A 2 17.91 1.55 -5.66
CA THR A 2 17.48 0.39 -4.85
C THR A 2 17.55 0.78 -3.40
N THR A 3 16.62 0.32 -2.58
CA THR A 3 16.62 0.51 -1.13
C THR A 3 16.36 -0.83 -0.43
N TYR A 4 16.59 -0.88 0.87
CA TYR A 4 16.42 -2.10 1.66
C TYR A 4 15.33 -1.88 2.71
N LEU A 5 14.35 -2.78 2.72
CA LEU A 5 13.18 -2.67 3.59
C LEU A 5 13.39 -3.32 4.95
N THR A 6 14.14 -4.42 5.00
CA THR A 6 14.29 -5.21 6.21
C THR A 6 15.73 -5.26 6.67
N ARG A 7 15.96 -5.63 7.94
CA ARG A 7 17.30 -5.86 8.48
C ARG A 7 18.08 -6.96 7.73
N ASP A 8 17.35 -7.92 7.18
CA ASP A 8 17.92 -9.05 6.42
C ASP A 8 18.17 -8.67 4.94
N GLY A 9 18.07 -7.40 4.61
CA GLY A 9 18.46 -6.87 3.31
C GLY A 9 17.50 -7.24 2.17
N VAL A 10 16.18 -7.25 2.40
CA VAL A 10 15.22 -7.40 1.31
C VAL A 10 15.25 -6.14 0.45
N GLU A 11 15.70 -6.32 -0.78
CA GLU A 11 15.82 -5.26 -1.78
C GLU A 11 14.46 -4.91 -2.37
N ILE A 12 14.13 -3.61 -2.39
CA ILE A 12 12.89 -3.07 -2.94
C ILE A 12 13.16 -1.84 -3.81
N THR A 13 12.18 -1.49 -4.65
CA THR A 13 12.18 -0.21 -5.35
C THR A 13 11.65 0.91 -4.45
N PRO A 14 12.15 2.16 -4.55
CA PRO A 14 11.63 3.29 -3.78
C PRO A 14 10.14 3.56 -4.02
N VAL A 15 9.68 3.30 -5.26
CA VAL A 15 8.24 3.26 -5.57
C VAL A 15 7.83 1.81 -5.74
N ILE A 16 6.93 1.36 -4.87
CA ILE A 16 6.28 0.04 -4.91
C ILE A 16 5.02 0.17 -5.74
N PHE A 17 4.81 -0.75 -6.68
CA PHE A 17 3.62 -0.74 -7.53
C PHE A 17 2.47 -1.44 -6.82
N GLY A 18 1.47 -0.66 -6.37
CA GLY A 18 0.22 -1.17 -5.83
C GLY A 18 -0.60 -1.86 -6.93
N THR A 19 -1.36 -2.87 -6.58
CA THR A 19 -2.00 -3.75 -7.56
C THR A 19 -3.52 -3.84 -7.44
N SER A 20 -4.16 -3.02 -6.62
CA SER A 20 -5.62 -3.07 -6.44
C SER A 20 -6.39 -2.85 -7.74
N CYS A 21 -5.84 -2.07 -8.70
CA CYS A 21 -6.43 -1.90 -10.03
C CYS A 21 -6.52 -3.22 -10.83
N LEU A 22 -5.58 -4.16 -10.61
CA LEU A 22 -5.61 -5.48 -11.25
C LEU A 22 -6.73 -6.38 -10.68
N GLY A 23 -7.23 -6.07 -9.48
CA GLY A 23 -8.42 -6.66 -8.86
C GLY A 23 -9.74 -5.98 -9.25
N ASN A 24 -9.73 -5.15 -10.29
CA ASN A 24 -10.91 -4.42 -10.76
C ASN A 24 -11.46 -3.37 -9.75
N LEU A 25 -10.58 -2.66 -9.06
CA LEU A 25 -10.98 -1.55 -8.19
C LEU A 25 -11.79 -0.50 -8.97
N TYR A 26 -13.03 -0.28 -8.59
CA TYR A 26 -14.04 0.62 -9.15
C TYR A 26 -14.49 0.35 -10.60
N ARG A 27 -13.77 -0.45 -11.36
CA ARG A 27 -14.13 -0.80 -12.75
C ARG A 27 -13.43 -2.06 -13.22
N VAL A 28 -14.07 -2.78 -14.12
CA VAL A 28 -13.44 -3.91 -14.80
C VAL A 28 -12.34 -3.39 -15.73
N LEU A 29 -11.14 -3.94 -15.61
CA LEU A 29 -10.04 -3.69 -16.55
C LEU A 29 -9.90 -4.86 -17.52
N PRO A 30 -9.83 -4.59 -18.84
CA PRO A 30 -9.48 -5.62 -19.83
C PRO A 30 -8.11 -6.24 -19.52
N TYR A 31 -7.96 -7.52 -19.89
CA TYR A 31 -6.71 -8.24 -19.65
C TYR A 31 -5.49 -7.55 -20.30
N GLU A 32 -5.64 -7.05 -21.51
CA GLU A 32 -4.61 -6.32 -22.26
C GLU A 32 -4.13 -5.08 -21.50
N THR A 33 -5.05 -4.37 -20.84
CA THR A 33 -4.69 -3.23 -19.98
C THR A 33 -3.90 -3.69 -18.75
N LYS A 34 -4.32 -4.80 -18.12
CA LYS A 34 -3.59 -5.39 -16.98
C LYS A 34 -2.17 -5.83 -17.40
N LEU A 35 -2.04 -6.45 -18.57
CA LEU A 35 -0.76 -6.87 -19.15
C LEU A 35 0.16 -5.64 -19.42
N GLU A 36 -0.38 -4.56 -19.97
CA GLU A 36 0.38 -3.33 -20.21
C GLU A 36 0.81 -2.64 -18.89
N ILE A 37 -0.02 -2.68 -17.85
CA ILE A 37 0.36 -2.20 -16.51
C ILE A 37 1.58 -2.97 -16.01
N VAL A 38 1.53 -4.31 -16.05
CA VAL A 38 2.65 -5.14 -15.59
C VAL A 38 3.90 -4.93 -16.45
N ARG A 39 3.75 -4.84 -17.79
CA ARG A 39 4.86 -4.53 -18.69
C ARG A 39 5.49 -3.16 -18.37
N ALA A 40 4.68 -2.18 -17.98
CA ALA A 40 5.17 -0.85 -17.64
C ALA A 40 5.99 -0.84 -16.32
N TRP A 41 5.73 -1.75 -15.37
CA TRP A 41 6.58 -1.90 -14.18
C TRP A 41 8.02 -2.25 -14.57
N PHE A 42 8.21 -3.16 -15.54
CA PHE A 42 9.54 -3.58 -16.00
C PHE A 42 10.22 -2.53 -16.90
N ARG A 43 9.46 -1.59 -17.48
CA ARG A 43 10.05 -0.39 -18.11
C ARG A 43 10.53 0.62 -17.07
N ALA A 44 9.87 0.69 -15.91
CA ALA A 44 10.21 1.63 -14.86
C ALA A 44 11.33 1.14 -13.93
N ALA A 45 11.47 -0.19 -13.76
CA ALA A 45 12.51 -0.77 -12.89
C ALA A 45 12.96 -2.15 -13.41
N ALA A 46 14.25 -2.44 -13.35
CA ALA A 46 14.79 -3.74 -13.78
C ALA A 46 14.27 -4.91 -12.93
N LYS A 47 14.07 -4.68 -11.63
CA LYS A 47 13.43 -5.60 -10.70
C LYS A 47 12.39 -4.84 -9.90
N PRO A 48 11.14 -4.72 -10.43
CA PRO A 48 10.09 -3.98 -9.74
C PRO A 48 9.67 -4.66 -8.43
N THR A 49 9.25 -3.87 -7.47
CA THR A 49 8.57 -4.36 -6.26
C THR A 49 7.08 -4.08 -6.39
N ILE A 50 6.27 -5.09 -6.12
CA ILE A 50 4.81 -4.98 -6.11
C ILE A 50 4.24 -5.25 -4.74
N ASP A 51 3.08 -4.66 -4.44
CA ASP A 51 2.30 -4.93 -3.25
C ASP A 51 0.87 -5.31 -3.62
N SER A 52 0.44 -6.50 -3.18
CA SER A 52 -0.86 -7.08 -3.47
C SER A 52 -1.56 -7.58 -2.21
N ALA A 53 -2.76 -8.11 -2.36
CA ALA A 53 -3.52 -8.69 -1.26
C ALA A 53 -4.57 -9.70 -1.75
N GLY A 54 -4.90 -10.69 -0.93
CA GLY A 54 -6.05 -11.57 -1.14
C GLY A 54 -7.39 -10.81 -1.19
N LYS A 55 -7.50 -9.69 -0.46
CA LYS A 55 -8.65 -8.78 -0.50
C LYS A 55 -8.87 -8.15 -1.87
N TYR A 56 -7.83 -7.88 -2.65
CA TYR A 56 -7.93 -7.13 -3.90
C TYR A 56 -8.67 -7.91 -4.99
N GLY A 57 -9.97 -7.59 -5.11
CA GLY A 57 -10.88 -8.28 -6.02
C GLY A 57 -11.06 -9.77 -5.67
N ALA A 58 -11.10 -10.11 -4.37
CA ALA A 58 -11.18 -11.51 -3.92
C ALA A 58 -10.09 -12.39 -4.56
N GLY A 59 -8.84 -11.91 -4.54
CA GLY A 59 -7.69 -12.60 -5.13
C GLY A 59 -7.50 -12.42 -6.64
N LEU A 60 -8.41 -11.73 -7.35
CA LEU A 60 -8.28 -11.45 -8.79
C LEU A 60 -6.99 -10.69 -9.14
N ALA A 61 -6.52 -9.81 -8.24
CA ALA A 61 -5.24 -9.11 -8.44
C ALA A 61 -4.07 -10.10 -8.47
N LEU A 62 -3.99 -11.03 -7.52
CA LEU A 62 -2.94 -12.08 -7.47
C LEU A 62 -2.98 -12.99 -8.71
N GLU A 63 -4.18 -13.43 -9.10
CA GLU A 63 -4.38 -14.25 -10.29
C GLU A 63 -3.96 -13.50 -11.58
N SER A 64 -4.35 -12.22 -11.70
CA SER A 64 -3.94 -11.34 -12.80
C SER A 64 -2.42 -11.18 -12.86
N ILE A 65 -1.76 -10.99 -11.71
CA ILE A 65 -0.30 -10.93 -11.61
C ILE A 65 0.33 -12.24 -12.06
N GLY A 66 -0.11 -13.37 -11.51
CA GLY A 66 0.41 -14.70 -11.86
C GLY A 66 0.30 -14.98 -13.38
N ARG A 67 -0.84 -14.66 -13.98
CA ARG A 67 -1.07 -14.82 -15.43
C ARG A 67 -0.16 -13.89 -16.25
N THR A 68 -0.14 -12.59 -15.93
CA THR A 68 0.64 -11.61 -16.72
C THR A 68 2.15 -11.85 -16.62
N LEU A 69 2.66 -12.27 -15.46
CA LEU A 69 4.08 -12.61 -15.30
C LEU A 69 4.47 -13.86 -16.11
N ARG A 70 3.59 -14.85 -16.22
CA ARG A 70 3.79 -16.00 -17.12
C ARG A 70 3.82 -15.57 -18.59
N ASP A 71 2.83 -14.78 -19.03
CA ASP A 71 2.71 -14.34 -20.42
C ASP A 71 3.89 -13.44 -20.84
N LEU A 72 4.50 -12.73 -19.88
CA LEU A 72 5.72 -11.92 -20.09
C LEU A 72 7.01 -12.73 -19.90
N ALA A 73 6.93 -14.01 -19.59
CA ALA A 73 8.07 -14.88 -19.30
C ALA A 73 9.03 -14.30 -18.24
N VAL A 74 8.48 -13.64 -17.21
CA VAL A 74 9.28 -13.04 -16.14
C VAL A 74 9.88 -14.13 -15.25
N PRO A 75 11.21 -14.17 -15.04
CA PRO A 75 11.85 -15.15 -14.17
C PRO A 75 11.38 -14.98 -12.70
N SER A 76 11.48 -16.05 -11.90
CA SER A 76 10.98 -16.07 -10.52
C SER A 76 11.62 -15.01 -9.62
N ASP A 77 12.88 -14.68 -9.84
CA ASP A 77 13.68 -13.68 -9.13
C ASP A 77 13.63 -12.29 -9.77
N GLY A 78 12.93 -12.14 -10.90
CA GLY A 78 12.84 -10.87 -11.65
C GLY A 78 11.95 -9.81 -11.03
N ILE A 79 11.27 -10.11 -9.91
CA ILE A 79 10.34 -9.20 -9.23
C ILE A 79 10.35 -9.49 -7.72
N THR A 80 10.17 -8.46 -6.91
CA THR A 80 9.94 -8.61 -5.47
C THR A 80 8.44 -8.52 -5.18
N VAL A 81 7.88 -9.52 -4.49
CA VAL A 81 6.44 -9.65 -4.25
C VAL A 81 6.13 -9.50 -2.77
N SER A 82 5.32 -8.48 -2.45
CA SER A 82 4.69 -8.28 -1.14
C SER A 82 3.22 -8.66 -1.21
N VAL A 83 2.73 -9.45 -0.24
CA VAL A 83 1.32 -9.84 -0.16
C VAL A 83 0.77 -9.63 1.25
N LYS A 84 -0.32 -8.86 1.33
CA LYS A 84 -1.10 -8.73 2.56
C LYS A 84 -2.07 -9.91 2.67
N LEU A 85 -2.00 -10.64 3.79
CA LEU A 85 -2.77 -11.84 4.10
C LEU A 85 -3.87 -11.54 5.12
N GLY A 86 -4.85 -12.44 5.27
CA GLY A 86 -5.98 -12.30 6.17
C GLY A 86 -7.32 -12.19 5.46
N TRP A 87 -7.32 -12.28 4.13
CA TRP A 87 -8.52 -12.34 3.31
C TRP A 87 -8.37 -13.47 2.30
N ARG A 88 -9.38 -14.31 2.16
CA ARG A 88 -9.40 -15.45 1.24
C ARG A 88 -10.67 -15.49 0.41
N ARG A 89 -10.60 -16.15 -0.71
CA ARG A 89 -11.75 -16.40 -1.58
C ARG A 89 -12.81 -17.25 -0.92
N LYS A 90 -14.05 -16.95 -1.23
CA LYS A 90 -15.21 -17.84 -1.06
C LYS A 90 -16.10 -17.74 -2.30
N PRO A 91 -17.01 -18.72 -2.54
CA PRO A 91 -17.96 -18.63 -3.64
C PRO A 91 -18.81 -17.36 -3.57
N LEU A 92 -18.99 -16.67 -4.69
CA LEU A 92 -19.93 -15.57 -4.80
C LEU A 92 -21.35 -16.14 -4.93
N THR A 93 -22.17 -15.94 -3.89
CA THR A 93 -23.54 -16.47 -3.83
C THR A 93 -24.60 -15.36 -3.91
N THR A 94 -24.16 -14.12 -4.07
CA THR A 94 -24.98 -12.92 -4.19
C THR A 94 -24.69 -12.22 -5.53
N PRO A 95 -25.59 -11.34 -6.04
CA PRO A 95 -25.33 -10.61 -7.29
C PRO A 95 -24.08 -9.75 -7.26
N GLU A 96 -23.67 -9.26 -6.09
CA GLU A 96 -22.52 -8.41 -5.86
C GLU A 96 -21.71 -8.97 -4.67
N PRO A 97 -20.38 -8.71 -4.60
CA PRO A 97 -19.56 -9.09 -3.47
C PRO A 97 -20.08 -8.50 -2.14
N THR A 98 -19.97 -9.26 -1.05
CA THR A 98 -20.43 -8.83 0.27
C THR A 98 -19.40 -8.04 1.04
N PHE A 99 -18.13 -8.11 0.65
CA PHE A 99 -17.05 -7.28 1.20
C PHE A 99 -16.89 -5.99 0.39
N GLU A 100 -16.70 -4.86 1.06
CA GLU A 100 -16.52 -3.53 0.44
C GLU A 100 -17.52 -3.24 -0.69
N PRO A 101 -18.84 -3.14 -0.41
CA PRO A 101 -19.88 -2.98 -1.44
C PRO A 101 -19.62 -1.78 -2.36
N GLY A 102 -19.72 -1.99 -3.68
CA GLY A 102 -19.50 -0.95 -4.71
C GLY A 102 -18.04 -0.59 -4.98
N VAL A 103 -17.09 -1.26 -4.35
CA VAL A 103 -15.64 -1.01 -4.54
C VAL A 103 -15.07 -1.88 -5.65
N TRP A 104 -15.45 -3.14 -5.72
CA TRP A 104 -14.89 -4.14 -6.64
C TRP A 104 -15.87 -4.50 -7.74
N ALA A 105 -15.45 -4.45 -9.00
CA ALA A 105 -16.32 -4.64 -10.15
C ALA A 105 -16.11 -5.99 -10.85
N GLY A 106 -17.22 -6.66 -11.26
CA GLY A 106 -17.19 -7.84 -12.10
C GLY A 106 -16.38 -9.01 -11.53
N LEU A 107 -16.59 -9.32 -10.25
CA LEU A 107 -15.94 -10.43 -9.58
C LEU A 107 -16.72 -11.74 -9.76
N GLU A 108 -15.99 -12.84 -9.82
CA GLU A 108 -16.51 -14.22 -9.80
C GLU A 108 -16.52 -14.83 -8.40
N TYR A 109 -15.77 -14.23 -7.49
CA TYR A 109 -15.63 -14.67 -6.10
C TYR A 109 -15.97 -13.53 -5.14
N ASP A 110 -16.39 -13.91 -3.95
CA ASP A 110 -16.48 -13.06 -2.76
C ASP A 110 -15.23 -13.27 -1.90
N ALA A 111 -15.04 -12.48 -0.87
CA ALA A 111 -13.95 -12.63 0.07
C ALA A 111 -14.45 -12.62 1.51
N GLU A 112 -13.75 -13.35 2.37
CA GLU A 112 -13.97 -13.33 3.81
C GLU A 112 -12.65 -13.06 4.54
N GLN A 113 -12.75 -12.35 5.66
CA GLN A 113 -11.61 -12.06 6.51
C GLN A 113 -11.37 -13.24 7.47
N ASP A 114 -10.11 -13.70 7.53
CA ASP A 114 -9.68 -14.79 8.40
C ASP A 114 -8.29 -14.48 8.96
N ILE A 115 -8.26 -13.63 9.98
CA ILE A 115 -7.02 -13.26 10.71
C ILE A 115 -6.90 -14.20 11.92
N SER A 116 -6.50 -15.42 11.62
CA SER A 116 -6.15 -16.44 12.62
C SER A 116 -4.88 -17.16 12.19
N TYR A 117 -4.27 -17.95 13.05
CA TYR A 117 -3.10 -18.77 12.67
C TYR A 117 -3.40 -19.64 11.43
N HIS A 118 -4.49 -20.40 11.46
CA HIS A 118 -4.85 -21.27 10.34
C HIS A 118 -5.36 -20.49 9.13
N GLY A 119 -6.03 -19.36 9.36
CA GLY A 119 -6.47 -18.45 8.30
C GLY A 119 -5.29 -17.91 7.50
N ILE A 120 -4.28 -17.40 8.18
CA ILE A 120 -3.06 -16.88 7.54
C ILE A 120 -2.33 -17.96 6.74
N MET A 121 -2.20 -19.17 7.26
CA MET A 121 -1.58 -20.28 6.51
C MET A 121 -2.36 -20.60 5.23
N ARG A 122 -3.71 -20.66 5.31
CA ARG A 122 -4.56 -20.86 4.11
C ARG A 122 -4.45 -19.70 3.14
N CYS A 123 -4.48 -18.44 3.61
CA CYS A 123 -4.32 -17.26 2.76
C CYS A 123 -2.96 -17.26 2.04
N TYR A 124 -1.90 -17.72 2.71
CA TYR A 124 -0.57 -17.83 2.10
C TYR A 124 -0.55 -18.86 0.97
N GLU A 125 -1.06 -20.08 1.21
CA GLU A 125 -1.11 -21.13 0.18
C GLU A 125 -1.98 -20.71 -1.02
N GLU A 126 -3.14 -20.10 -0.77
CA GLU A 126 -4.00 -19.55 -1.82
C GLU A 126 -3.28 -18.45 -2.62
N ALA A 127 -2.56 -17.56 -1.96
CA ALA A 127 -1.80 -16.51 -2.64
C ALA A 127 -0.69 -17.09 -3.53
N VAL A 128 0.03 -18.10 -3.06
CA VAL A 128 1.05 -18.82 -3.86
C VAL A 128 0.41 -19.50 -5.08
N GLU A 129 -0.72 -20.16 -4.91
CA GLU A 129 -1.46 -20.80 -6.00
C GLU A 129 -1.90 -19.77 -7.06
N LEU A 130 -2.53 -18.68 -6.64
CA LEU A 130 -3.01 -17.60 -7.52
C LEU A 130 -1.86 -16.93 -8.29
N LEU A 131 -0.69 -16.79 -7.66
CA LEU A 131 0.52 -16.31 -8.33
C LEU A 131 1.14 -17.32 -9.29
N GLY A 132 0.59 -18.53 -9.41
CA GLY A 132 1.00 -19.58 -10.35
C GLY A 132 1.92 -20.65 -9.76
N GLY A 133 2.02 -20.77 -8.44
CA GLY A 133 2.66 -21.88 -7.73
C GLY A 133 4.20 -21.88 -7.71
N ALA A 134 4.83 -21.47 -8.80
CA ALA A 134 6.30 -21.52 -8.97
C ALA A 134 7.02 -20.29 -8.43
N ARG A 135 6.28 -19.23 -8.09
CA ARG A 135 6.84 -17.94 -7.62
C ARG A 135 6.68 -17.82 -6.11
N GLY A 136 7.76 -17.49 -5.44
CA GLY A 136 7.76 -17.18 -4.01
C GLY A 136 7.12 -15.82 -3.71
N ILE A 137 6.73 -15.64 -2.46
CA ILE A 137 6.35 -14.36 -1.87
C ILE A 137 7.52 -13.91 -0.99
N ASP A 138 8.04 -12.70 -1.23
CA ASP A 138 9.19 -12.17 -0.48
C ASP A 138 8.76 -11.57 0.86
N LEU A 139 7.67 -10.82 0.86
CA LEU A 139 7.18 -10.04 1.99
C LEU A 139 5.73 -10.39 2.28
N VAL A 140 5.39 -10.56 3.54
CA VAL A 140 4.02 -10.78 3.99
C VAL A 140 3.64 -9.83 5.12
N SER A 141 2.36 -9.50 5.21
CA SER A 141 1.80 -8.73 6.32
C SER A 141 0.36 -9.16 6.61
N VAL A 142 -0.14 -8.85 7.81
CA VAL A 142 -1.57 -8.88 8.08
C VAL A 142 -2.22 -7.65 7.46
N HIS A 143 -3.35 -7.85 6.76
CA HIS A 143 -4.09 -6.81 6.04
C HIS A 143 -5.22 -6.25 6.89
N ASP A 144 -5.19 -4.93 7.11
CA ASP A 144 -6.24 -4.17 7.80
C ASP A 144 -6.65 -4.81 9.16
N PRO A 145 -5.70 -5.04 10.09
CA PRO A 145 -6.03 -5.55 11.43
C PRO A 145 -6.92 -4.58 12.22
N ASP A 146 -6.92 -3.29 11.87
CA ASP A 146 -7.81 -2.26 12.37
C ASP A 146 -9.27 -2.54 12.00
N GLU A 147 -9.55 -2.93 10.75
CA GLU A 147 -10.89 -3.35 10.33
C GLU A 147 -11.33 -4.64 11.05
N PHE A 148 -10.40 -5.58 11.24
CA PHE A 148 -10.66 -6.83 11.95
C PHE A 148 -11.08 -6.58 13.41
N LEU A 149 -10.34 -5.74 14.13
CA LEU A 149 -10.65 -5.36 15.51
C LEU A 149 -11.99 -4.61 15.61
N ALA A 150 -12.24 -3.68 14.68
CA ALA A 150 -13.50 -2.95 14.59
C ALA A 150 -14.69 -3.89 14.30
N GLY A 151 -14.46 -4.99 13.57
CA GLY A 151 -15.43 -6.05 13.27
C GLY A 151 -15.66 -7.04 14.42
N GLY A 152 -15.01 -6.87 15.57
CA GLY A 152 -15.14 -7.75 16.74
C GLY A 152 -14.08 -8.84 16.85
N GLY A 153 -13.07 -8.83 16.00
CA GLY A 153 -11.88 -9.67 16.14
C GLY A 153 -11.03 -9.30 17.37
N THR A 154 -10.14 -10.18 17.78
CA THR A 154 -9.35 -10.00 19.00
C THR A 154 -7.86 -9.81 18.71
N VAL A 155 -7.14 -9.18 19.65
CA VAL A 155 -5.68 -9.07 19.61
C VAL A 155 -5.03 -10.46 19.64
N ASP A 156 -5.59 -11.42 20.36
CA ASP A 156 -5.07 -12.80 20.44
C ASP A 156 -5.14 -13.51 19.09
N ASP A 157 -6.17 -13.28 18.28
CA ASP A 157 -6.26 -13.79 16.90
C ASP A 157 -5.13 -13.19 16.04
N ILE A 158 -4.90 -11.88 16.16
CA ILE A 158 -3.81 -11.19 15.46
C ILE A 158 -2.45 -11.76 15.89
N LEU A 159 -2.22 -11.98 17.19
CA LEU A 159 -0.99 -12.61 17.68
C LEU A 159 -0.85 -14.04 17.14
N GLY A 160 -1.97 -14.77 17.00
CA GLY A 160 -2.02 -16.08 16.35
C GLY A 160 -1.59 -15.99 14.87
N ALA A 161 -2.12 -15.01 14.14
CA ALA A 161 -1.75 -14.73 12.74
C ALA A 161 -0.25 -14.45 12.59
N TYR A 162 0.33 -13.64 13.48
CA TYR A 162 1.77 -13.36 13.45
C TYR A 162 2.64 -14.55 13.80
N ARG A 163 2.20 -15.47 14.65
CA ARG A 163 2.89 -16.76 14.85
C ARG A 163 3.03 -17.51 13.53
N ALA A 164 1.95 -17.60 12.74
CA ALA A 164 1.99 -18.23 11.41
C ALA A 164 2.96 -17.51 10.45
N LEU A 165 2.93 -16.17 10.41
CA LEU A 165 3.84 -15.39 9.54
C LEU A 165 5.30 -15.60 9.91
N PHE A 166 5.65 -15.60 11.21
CA PHE A 166 7.03 -15.84 11.65
C PHE A 166 7.47 -17.29 11.43
N GLU A 167 6.57 -18.26 11.47
CA GLU A 167 6.87 -19.64 11.08
C GLU A 167 7.19 -19.74 9.59
N LEU A 168 6.44 -19.06 8.70
CA LEU A 168 6.76 -18.96 7.28
C LEU A 168 8.14 -18.32 7.06
N LYS A 169 8.48 -17.26 7.80
CA LYS A 169 9.81 -16.63 7.74
C LYS A 169 10.90 -17.59 8.22
N LYS A 170 10.70 -18.26 9.34
CA LYS A 170 11.65 -19.25 9.88
C LYS A 170 11.88 -20.42 8.93
N ALA A 171 10.84 -20.84 8.21
CA ALA A 171 10.92 -21.89 7.20
C ALA A 171 11.56 -21.43 5.87
N GLY A 172 11.96 -20.15 5.77
CA GLY A 172 12.52 -19.56 4.55
C GLY A 172 11.52 -19.38 3.41
N ARG A 173 10.22 -19.48 3.70
CA ARG A 173 9.15 -19.32 2.69
C ARG A 173 8.87 -17.85 2.37
N VAL A 174 9.18 -16.95 3.29
CA VAL A 174 9.15 -15.50 3.11
C VAL A 174 10.39 -14.87 3.74
N ARG A 175 10.75 -13.65 3.31
CA ARG A 175 11.95 -12.96 3.74
C ARG A 175 11.68 -11.88 4.80
N GLY A 176 10.46 -11.32 4.83
CA GLY A 176 10.10 -10.28 5.78
C GLY A 176 8.63 -10.33 6.19
N VAL A 177 8.37 -10.00 7.47
CA VAL A 177 7.05 -9.96 8.09
C VAL A 177 6.73 -8.53 8.51
N GLY A 178 5.62 -8.01 8.04
CA GLY A 178 5.18 -6.64 8.31
C GLY A 178 3.72 -6.52 8.73
N ILE A 179 3.25 -5.28 8.75
CA ILE A 179 1.86 -4.92 9.01
C ILE A 179 1.44 -3.78 8.07
N GLY A 180 0.19 -3.82 7.57
CA GLY A 180 -0.40 -2.72 6.81
C GLY A 180 -1.76 -2.35 7.38
N ALA A 181 -1.96 -1.08 7.76
CA ALA A 181 -3.21 -0.58 8.32
C ALA A 181 -3.46 0.87 7.96
N LYS A 182 -4.74 1.27 7.97
CA LYS A 182 -5.19 2.66 7.83
C LYS A 182 -5.11 3.41 9.15
N ASP A 183 -5.40 2.72 10.26
CA ASP A 183 -5.23 3.26 11.61
C ASP A 183 -3.85 2.90 12.17
N TRP A 184 -2.92 3.86 12.10
CA TRP A 184 -1.58 3.71 12.64
C TRP A 184 -1.53 3.48 14.17
N HIS A 185 -2.60 3.82 14.91
CA HIS A 185 -2.67 3.55 16.35
C HIS A 185 -2.70 2.05 16.63
N VAL A 186 -3.34 1.26 15.75
CA VAL A 186 -3.33 -0.21 15.83
C VAL A 186 -1.92 -0.74 15.63
N ILE A 187 -1.19 -0.23 14.63
CA ILE A 187 0.22 -0.60 14.42
C ILE A 187 1.06 -0.27 15.67
N ARG A 188 0.88 0.94 16.23
CA ARG A 188 1.59 1.38 17.44
C ARG A 188 1.25 0.50 18.65
N GLY A 189 -0.03 0.11 18.80
CA GLY A 189 -0.48 -0.77 19.87
C GLY A 189 0.16 -2.16 19.80
N LEU A 190 0.19 -2.76 18.63
CA LEU A 190 0.73 -4.09 18.39
C LEU A 190 2.29 -4.14 18.41
N TYR A 191 2.96 -3.00 18.22
CA TYR A 191 4.42 -2.94 18.09
C TYR A 191 5.18 -3.42 19.32
N ASN A 192 4.59 -3.35 20.50
CA ASN A 192 5.24 -3.83 21.72
C ASN A 192 5.30 -5.37 21.77
N ASP A 193 4.31 -6.05 21.23
CA ASP A 193 4.14 -7.49 21.27
C ASP A 193 4.71 -8.18 20.01
N ILE A 194 4.74 -7.47 18.87
CA ILE A 194 5.14 -8.01 17.57
C ILE A 194 6.37 -7.28 17.06
N LYS A 195 7.41 -8.03 16.71
CA LYS A 195 8.66 -7.50 16.15
C LYS A 195 8.58 -7.45 14.61
N PHE A 196 7.91 -6.43 14.09
CA PHE A 196 7.82 -6.22 12.64
C PHE A 196 9.22 -6.00 12.02
N ASP A 197 9.43 -6.54 10.81
CA ASP A 197 10.57 -6.17 9.96
C ASP A 197 10.27 -4.85 9.24
N TRP A 198 9.00 -4.59 8.93
CA TRP A 198 8.53 -3.40 8.24
C TRP A 198 7.07 -3.07 8.58
N VAL A 199 6.69 -1.84 8.34
CA VAL A 199 5.30 -1.36 8.47
C VAL A 199 4.87 -0.61 7.22
N MET A 200 3.57 -0.68 6.88
CA MET A 200 2.95 0.15 5.85
C MET A 200 1.87 0.99 6.49
N PHE A 201 2.06 2.30 6.47
CA PHE A 201 1.03 3.25 6.84
C PHE A 201 0.19 3.60 5.61
N ALA A 202 -1.12 3.69 5.77
CA ALA A 202 -2.02 4.14 4.73
C ALA A 202 -2.80 5.39 5.16
N CYS A 203 -2.93 6.38 4.26
CA CYS A 203 -3.66 7.63 4.48
C CYS A 203 -3.05 8.59 5.53
N ALA A 204 -1.96 8.22 6.16
CA ALA A 204 -1.10 9.04 7.04
C ALA A 204 0.26 8.33 7.20
N PRO A 205 1.40 9.07 7.13
CA PRO A 205 1.49 10.52 6.96
C PRO A 205 1.18 10.97 5.51
N THR A 206 0.45 12.04 5.35
CA THR A 206 0.21 12.69 4.04
C THR A 206 0.21 14.21 4.23
N ILE A 207 0.30 14.99 3.17
CA ILE A 207 0.13 16.46 3.22
C ILE A 207 -1.12 16.86 4.01
N LEU A 208 -2.21 16.09 3.90
CA LEU A 208 -3.45 16.37 4.61
C LEU A 208 -3.43 15.95 6.08
N ARG A 209 -2.71 14.87 6.40
CA ARG A 209 -2.68 14.25 7.74
C ARG A 209 -1.28 13.76 8.09
N HIS A 210 -0.62 14.46 9.01
CA HIS A 210 0.71 14.12 9.52
C HIS A 210 0.82 14.48 11.01
N PRO A 211 0.04 13.81 11.89
CA PRO A 211 0.03 14.15 13.30
C PRO A 211 1.40 13.90 13.93
N ARG A 212 1.76 14.78 14.89
CA ARG A 212 3.06 14.75 15.58
C ARG A 212 3.32 13.40 16.24
N GLU A 213 2.31 12.80 16.86
CA GLU A 213 2.43 11.51 17.54
C GLU A 213 2.77 10.37 16.57
N LEU A 214 2.30 10.43 15.31
CA LEU A 214 2.71 9.49 14.27
C LEU A 214 4.18 9.68 13.94
N ARG A 215 4.66 10.90 13.75
CA ARG A 215 6.08 11.19 13.48
C ARG A 215 6.98 10.72 14.61
N GLU A 216 6.60 10.94 15.87
CA GLU A 216 7.32 10.42 17.04
C GLU A 216 7.40 8.90 17.03
N PHE A 217 6.31 8.21 16.63
CA PHE A 217 6.32 6.77 16.47
C PHE A 217 7.19 6.31 15.29
N MET A 218 7.19 7.05 14.18
CA MET A 218 8.05 6.76 13.03
C MET A 218 9.54 6.87 13.39
N HIS A 219 9.95 7.89 14.15
CA HIS A 219 11.31 7.97 14.69
C HIS A 219 11.69 6.76 15.56
N LYS A 220 10.74 6.25 16.38
CA LYS A 220 10.96 5.03 17.16
C LYS A 220 11.15 3.81 16.25
N LEU A 221 10.39 3.68 15.17
CA LEU A 221 10.54 2.61 14.19
C LEU A 221 11.89 2.69 13.49
N GLU A 222 12.27 3.88 13.00
CA GLU A 222 13.56 4.15 12.36
C GLU A 222 14.74 3.79 13.26
N ALA A 223 14.74 4.25 14.51
CA ALA A 223 15.77 3.93 15.51
C ALA A 223 15.88 2.42 15.75
N ASN A 224 14.79 1.68 15.60
CA ASN A 224 14.76 0.21 15.70
C ASN A 224 14.98 -0.50 14.37
N ARG A 225 15.31 0.22 13.29
CA ARG A 225 15.55 -0.31 11.94
C ARG A 225 14.35 -1.10 11.39
N VAL A 226 13.14 -0.65 11.68
CA VAL A 226 11.91 -1.14 11.06
C VAL A 226 11.67 -0.31 9.80
N GLY A 227 11.61 -0.94 8.64
CA GLY A 227 11.38 -0.23 7.39
C GLY A 227 9.97 0.33 7.32
N ILE A 228 9.81 1.54 6.81
CA ILE A 228 8.51 2.19 6.67
C ILE A 228 8.16 2.37 5.19
N ILE A 229 7.00 1.87 4.80
CA ILE A 229 6.36 2.12 3.51
C ILE A 229 5.20 3.08 3.75
N ASP A 230 5.18 4.20 3.03
CA ASP A 230 4.05 5.11 3.04
C ASP A 230 3.13 4.85 1.85
N SER A 231 1.83 4.80 2.05
CA SER A 231 0.86 4.47 1.03
C SER A 231 -0.39 5.35 1.09
N ALA A 232 -1.18 5.35 0.01
CA ALA A 232 -2.36 6.20 -0.14
C ALA A 232 -2.07 7.71 0.03
N LEU A 233 -0.85 8.16 -0.33
CA LEU A 233 -0.37 9.54 -0.18
C LEU A 233 -1.28 10.59 -0.80
N PHE A 234 -2.05 10.21 -1.82
CA PHE A 234 -2.99 11.12 -2.50
C PHE A 234 -4.39 11.13 -1.86
N ASN A 235 -4.58 10.42 -0.72
CA ASN A 235 -5.87 10.29 -0.03
C ASN A 235 -7.02 9.92 -0.99
N GLY A 236 -6.85 8.84 -1.76
CA GLY A 236 -7.81 8.40 -2.76
C GLY A 236 -7.86 9.27 -4.02
N GLY A 237 -6.84 10.11 -4.24
CA GLY A 237 -6.78 11.11 -5.33
C GLY A 237 -7.36 12.47 -4.93
N PHE A 238 -7.92 12.62 -3.72
CA PHE A 238 -8.46 13.88 -3.24
C PHE A 238 -7.41 14.99 -3.24
N LEU A 239 -6.21 14.72 -2.73
CA LEU A 239 -5.12 15.70 -2.64
C LEU A 239 -4.77 16.32 -4.00
N THR A 240 -4.84 15.53 -5.08
CA THR A 240 -4.49 15.95 -6.44
C THR A 240 -5.71 16.41 -7.28
N GLY A 241 -6.83 16.70 -6.62
CA GLY A 241 -8.02 17.28 -7.26
C GLY A 241 -9.18 16.30 -7.52
N GLY A 242 -9.02 15.03 -7.18
CA GLY A 242 -10.07 14.02 -7.29
C GLY A 242 -11.23 14.22 -6.30
N SER A 243 -12.29 13.44 -6.47
CA SER A 243 -13.48 13.48 -5.61
C SER A 243 -13.50 12.42 -4.50
N MET A 244 -12.61 11.43 -4.57
CA MET A 244 -12.53 10.35 -3.56
C MET A 244 -11.55 10.72 -2.47
N LEU A 245 -11.96 10.57 -1.21
CA LEU A 245 -11.15 10.80 -0.01
C LEU A 245 -11.14 9.52 0.82
N ASP A 246 -9.98 8.88 0.89
CA ASP A 246 -9.77 7.68 1.72
C ASP A 246 -10.91 6.64 1.56
N TYR A 247 -11.11 6.16 0.33
CA TYR A 247 -12.09 5.13 -0.06
C TYR A 247 -13.57 5.55 0.01
N ARG A 248 -13.87 6.83 0.23
CA ARG A 248 -15.23 7.37 0.18
C ARG A 248 -15.29 8.64 -0.67
N LYS A 249 -16.48 9.02 -1.10
CA LYS A 249 -16.67 10.33 -1.73
C LYS A 249 -16.47 11.45 -0.69
N ALA A 250 -15.68 12.46 -1.05
CA ALA A 250 -15.48 13.64 -0.22
C ALA A 250 -16.77 14.46 -0.12
N ASP A 251 -17.08 14.95 1.08
CA ASP A 251 -18.26 15.78 1.37
C ASP A 251 -17.81 17.21 1.69
N PRO A 252 -18.23 18.23 0.88
CA PRO A 252 -17.76 19.60 1.07
C PRO A 252 -18.10 20.22 2.43
N VAL A 253 -19.15 19.74 3.10
CA VAL A 253 -19.57 20.27 4.42
C VAL A 253 -18.77 19.56 5.53
N ARG A 254 -18.84 18.25 5.57
CA ARG A 254 -18.14 17.43 6.57
C ARG A 254 -16.61 17.58 6.51
N ASP A 255 -16.05 17.64 5.29
CA ASP A 255 -14.63 17.67 5.02
C ASP A 255 -14.11 19.09 4.69
N ALA A 256 -14.86 20.14 5.04
CA ALA A 256 -14.58 21.53 4.66
C ALA A 256 -13.12 21.94 4.94
N LYS A 257 -12.56 21.56 6.11
CA LYS A 257 -11.17 21.85 6.47
C LYS A 257 -10.16 21.18 5.53
N LEU A 258 -10.44 19.94 5.09
CA LEU A 258 -9.58 19.22 4.14
C LEU A 258 -9.69 19.82 2.74
N PHE A 259 -10.88 20.28 2.33
CA PHE A 259 -11.04 21.03 1.09
C PHE A 259 -10.24 22.32 1.09
N GLN A 260 -10.25 23.08 2.20
CA GLN A 260 -9.43 24.29 2.33
C GLN A 260 -7.94 23.97 2.27
N LYS A 261 -7.49 23.01 3.06
CA LYS A 261 -6.09 22.58 3.08
C LYS A 261 -5.60 22.12 1.71
N ARG A 262 -6.43 21.36 0.98
CA ARG A 262 -6.16 20.98 -0.41
C ARG A 262 -6.06 22.20 -1.34
N ALA A 263 -6.99 23.17 -1.22
CA ALA A 263 -6.96 24.36 -2.04
C ALA A 263 -5.67 25.18 -1.82
N ASP A 264 -5.26 25.33 -0.58
CA ASP A 264 -4.01 26.03 -0.21
C ASP A 264 -2.78 25.27 -0.76
N TYR A 265 -2.77 23.94 -0.65
CA TYR A 265 -1.73 23.09 -1.23
C TYR A 265 -1.61 23.26 -2.74
N LEU A 266 -2.73 23.12 -3.47
CA LEU A 266 -2.74 23.24 -4.92
C LEU A 266 -2.38 24.66 -5.40
N ALA A 267 -2.73 25.71 -4.62
CA ALA A 267 -2.32 27.08 -4.92
C ALA A 267 -0.80 27.23 -4.83
N VAL A 268 -0.16 26.70 -3.75
CA VAL A 268 1.30 26.73 -3.62
C VAL A 268 1.96 25.93 -4.75
N CYS A 269 1.45 24.73 -5.07
CA CYS A 269 1.96 23.95 -6.20
C CYS A 269 1.93 24.76 -7.52
N LYS A 270 0.85 25.48 -7.75
CA LYS A 270 0.71 26.35 -8.93
C LYS A 270 1.71 27.52 -8.92
N ASP A 271 1.83 28.21 -7.77
CA ASP A 271 2.70 29.40 -7.62
C ASP A 271 4.18 29.02 -7.90
N PHE A 272 4.59 27.81 -7.52
CA PHE A 272 5.95 27.29 -7.70
C PHE A 272 6.15 26.42 -8.94
N SER A 273 5.08 26.17 -9.72
CA SER A 273 5.10 25.24 -10.87
C SER A 273 5.55 23.83 -10.50
N VAL A 274 5.16 23.35 -9.32
CA VAL A 274 5.47 22.01 -8.80
C VAL A 274 4.28 21.07 -9.07
N ASP A 275 4.56 19.85 -9.55
CA ASP A 275 3.52 18.82 -9.73
C ASP A 275 2.99 18.38 -8.34
N PRO A 276 1.67 18.47 -8.08
CA PRO A 276 1.11 18.10 -6.78
C PRO A 276 1.34 16.63 -6.40
N ALA A 277 1.34 15.70 -7.36
CA ALA A 277 1.57 14.29 -7.06
C ALA A 277 3.05 14.05 -6.73
N ALA A 278 3.97 14.67 -7.46
CA ALA A 278 5.39 14.59 -7.18
C ALA A 278 5.75 15.15 -5.80
N ALA A 279 5.21 16.34 -5.45
CA ALA A 279 5.42 16.93 -4.13
C ALA A 279 4.83 16.09 -2.99
N ALA A 280 3.68 15.45 -3.19
CA ALA A 280 3.10 14.55 -2.19
C ALA A 280 3.98 13.31 -1.96
N VAL A 281 4.58 12.76 -3.01
CA VAL A 281 5.53 11.64 -2.91
C VAL A 281 6.81 12.08 -2.20
N GLU A 282 7.37 13.24 -2.55
CA GLU A 282 8.53 13.81 -1.86
C GLU A 282 8.24 14.05 -0.38
N PHE A 283 7.04 14.55 -0.03
CA PHE A 283 6.62 14.70 1.37
C PHE A 283 6.66 13.37 2.13
N GLY A 284 6.19 12.28 1.52
CA GLY A 284 6.29 10.94 2.10
C GLY A 284 7.74 10.55 2.39
N PHE A 285 8.65 10.73 1.43
CA PHE A 285 10.08 10.43 1.62
C PHE A 285 10.79 11.35 2.63
N ARG A 286 10.26 12.52 2.90
CA ARG A 286 10.78 13.41 3.97
C ARG A 286 10.38 12.95 5.37
N GLN A 287 9.44 12.02 5.51
CA GLN A 287 9.04 11.52 6.82
C GLN A 287 10.06 10.55 7.41
N PRO A 288 10.23 10.52 8.75
CA PRO A 288 11.24 9.68 9.41
C PRO A 288 11.13 8.21 9.03
N GLY A 289 12.24 7.60 8.60
CA GLY A 289 12.34 6.17 8.35
C GLY A 289 11.57 5.65 7.13
N VAL A 290 10.95 6.51 6.32
CA VAL A 290 10.29 6.10 5.08
C VAL A 290 11.34 5.71 4.04
N VAL A 291 11.33 4.45 3.65
CA VAL A 291 12.27 3.90 2.66
C VAL A 291 11.63 3.67 1.30
N ALA A 292 10.30 3.60 1.24
CA ALA A 292 9.54 3.45 0.00
C ALA A 292 8.13 4.03 0.14
N VAL A 293 7.54 4.34 -1.02
CA VAL A 293 6.12 4.70 -1.14
C VAL A 293 5.39 3.71 -2.03
N SER A 294 4.11 3.45 -1.77
CA SER A 294 3.29 2.58 -2.62
C SER A 294 2.30 3.38 -3.44
N LEU A 295 2.41 3.30 -4.77
CA LEU A 295 1.56 4.00 -5.72
C LEU A 295 0.80 3.02 -6.62
N ASN A 296 -0.49 3.27 -6.83
CA ASN A 296 -1.34 2.49 -7.71
C ASN A 296 -1.91 3.35 -8.85
N THR A 297 -2.02 2.78 -10.05
CA THR A 297 -2.69 3.40 -11.18
C THR A 297 -3.29 2.36 -12.11
N SER A 298 -4.44 2.65 -12.68
CA SER A 298 -5.06 1.85 -13.75
C SER A 298 -4.68 2.32 -15.16
N ASP A 299 -3.79 3.33 -15.26
CA ASP A 299 -3.27 3.86 -16.52
C ASP A 299 -1.79 3.48 -16.66
N PRO A 300 -1.45 2.56 -17.59
CA PRO A 300 -0.06 2.11 -17.78
C PRO A 300 0.88 3.25 -18.20
N ALA A 301 0.38 4.32 -18.84
CA ALA A 301 1.19 5.45 -19.24
C ALA A 301 1.71 6.28 -18.06
N ARG A 302 1.02 6.23 -16.92
CA ARG A 302 1.44 6.94 -15.70
C ARG A 302 2.53 6.23 -14.90
N ILE A 303 2.78 4.95 -15.14
CA ILE A 303 3.71 4.17 -14.32
C ILE A 303 5.14 4.71 -14.36
N PRO A 304 5.75 5.03 -15.53
CA PRO A 304 7.10 5.61 -15.56
C PRO A 304 7.18 6.96 -14.83
N MET A 305 6.15 7.79 -14.97
CA MET A 305 6.07 9.08 -14.28
C MET A 305 5.96 8.89 -12.77
N ASN A 306 5.08 8.00 -12.30
CA ASN A 306 4.95 7.70 -10.87
C ASN A 306 6.28 7.19 -10.29
N ALA A 307 7.00 6.35 -11.03
CA ALA A 307 8.32 5.85 -10.61
C ALA A 307 9.37 6.97 -10.52
N SER A 308 9.29 7.98 -11.40
CA SER A 308 10.21 9.12 -11.38
C SER A 308 10.01 10.07 -10.19
N TYR A 309 8.85 10.04 -9.55
CA TYR A 309 8.56 10.90 -8.38
C TYR A 309 9.50 10.65 -7.19
N ALA A 310 10.07 9.46 -7.08
CA ALA A 310 11.10 9.18 -6.06
C ALA A 310 12.39 10.00 -6.22
N GLN A 311 12.55 10.69 -7.35
CA GLN A 311 13.71 11.55 -7.64
C GLN A 311 13.32 13.03 -7.72
N HIS A 312 12.06 13.36 -7.40
CA HIS A 312 11.57 14.72 -7.43
C HIS A 312 12.10 15.50 -6.22
N HIS A 313 12.51 16.75 -6.48
CA HIS A 313 12.97 17.68 -5.46
C HIS A 313 12.36 19.05 -5.73
N ALA A 314 11.37 19.43 -4.93
CA ALA A 314 10.81 20.77 -4.95
C ALA A 314 11.78 21.78 -4.31
N PRO A 315 11.77 23.06 -4.73
CA PRO A 315 12.58 24.11 -4.11
C PRO A 315 12.33 24.24 -2.61
N ALA A 316 13.36 24.64 -1.85
CA ALA A 316 13.22 24.84 -0.40
C ALA A 316 12.12 25.85 -0.04
N GLU A 317 11.98 26.89 -0.87
CA GLU A 317 10.98 27.95 -0.75
C GLU A 317 9.54 27.42 -0.88
N PHE A 318 9.34 26.36 -1.67
CA PHE A 318 8.05 25.67 -1.78
C PHE A 318 7.62 25.07 -0.43
N TRP A 319 8.53 24.38 0.25
CA TRP A 319 8.26 23.79 1.55
C TRP A 319 8.06 24.86 2.62
N ALA A 320 8.88 25.92 2.61
CA ALA A 320 8.73 27.05 3.51
C ALA A 320 7.35 27.74 3.35
N GLU A 321 6.86 27.86 2.13
CA GLU A 321 5.54 28.46 1.86
C GLU A 321 4.41 27.55 2.33
N LEU A 322 4.51 26.22 2.20
CA LEU A 322 3.54 25.28 2.75
C LEU A 322 3.46 25.38 4.28
N ILE A 323 4.61 25.53 4.96
CA ILE A 323 4.68 25.75 6.41
C ILE A 323 4.03 27.10 6.77
N ARG A 324 4.42 28.17 6.08
CA ARG A 324 3.87 29.52 6.31
C ARG A 324 2.34 29.57 6.19
N ARG A 325 1.78 28.85 5.20
CA ARG A 325 0.31 28.73 5.00
C ARG A 325 -0.32 27.67 5.92
N LYS A 326 0.44 27.02 6.80
CA LYS A 326 -0.03 25.98 7.71
C LYS A 326 -0.69 24.79 6.97
N VAL A 327 -0.22 24.50 5.77
CA VAL A 327 -0.58 23.29 5.02
C VAL A 327 0.14 22.08 5.59
N ILE A 328 1.41 22.26 5.98
CA ILE A 328 2.19 21.28 6.72
C ILE A 328 2.76 21.93 7.98
N ASP A 329 3.07 21.10 8.97
CA ASP A 329 3.71 21.57 10.20
C ASP A 329 5.21 21.81 9.97
N ASP A 330 5.82 22.67 10.79
CA ASP A 330 7.27 22.84 10.83
C ASP A 330 7.91 21.54 11.36
N GLU A 331 8.94 21.07 10.69
CA GLU A 331 9.63 19.82 11.03
C GLU A 331 10.66 19.97 12.15
N ASN A 332 10.83 21.21 12.69
CA ASN A 332 11.78 21.51 13.77
C ASN A 332 11.24 21.19 15.16
#